data_07a385fc13d46494772125de040612ec
#
_entry.id   07a385fc13d46494772125de040612ec
#
_cell.length_a   1.000
_cell.length_b   1.000
_cell.length_c   1.000
_cell.angle_alpha   90.00
_cell.angle_beta   90.00
_cell.angle_gamma   90.00
#
_symmetry.space_group_name_H-M   'P 1'
#
loop_
_entity.id
_entity.type
_entity.pdbx_description
1 polymer ?
#
loop_
_entity_poly.entity_id
_entity_poly.type
_entity_poly.pdbx_seq_one_letter_code
_entity_poly.pdbx_strand_id
1 'polypeptide(L)'
;MDVGTLYTVTYSKKFGASGLNVLWSGSAQEMYAPYGCSRWYFTFNDSECSNPGKIESIKLNRYYESNKVVYYNSPFTVQGTCQGISAGDVTVALKVGSCANYSAQETLTSWGTKTSLMIEETFHG
;
A
#
# COMPACT_ATOMS: atom_id res chain seq x y z
N MET A 1 6.63 -14.22 4.08
CA MET A 1 6.81 -12.81 4.46
C MET A 1 6.61 -11.94 3.23
N ASP A 2 5.67 -11.03 3.31
CA ASP A 2 5.40 -10.12 2.20
C ASP A 2 6.38 -8.95 2.25
N VAL A 3 7.24 -8.85 1.25
CA VAL A 3 8.14 -7.72 1.07
C VAL A 3 8.24 -7.43 -0.42
N GLY A 4 8.23 -6.16 -0.79
CA GLY A 4 8.33 -5.75 -2.18
C GLY A 4 6.96 -5.60 -2.85
N THR A 5 6.90 -5.95 -4.12
CA THR A 5 5.69 -5.74 -4.93
C THR A 5 4.67 -6.87 -4.72
N LEU A 6 3.46 -6.51 -4.33
CA LEU A 6 2.35 -7.45 -4.14
C LEU A 6 1.49 -7.55 -5.40
N TYR A 7 1.12 -6.42 -5.98
CA TYR A 7 0.25 -6.34 -7.15
C TYR A 7 0.78 -5.28 -8.10
N THR A 8 0.67 -5.54 -9.39
CA THR A 8 1.05 -4.59 -10.44
C THR A 8 -0.04 -4.58 -11.51
N VAL A 9 -0.48 -3.38 -11.88
CA VAL A 9 -1.48 -3.17 -12.93
C VAL A 9 -1.01 -2.04 -13.83
N THR A 10 -1.16 -2.21 -15.15
CA THR A 10 -0.96 -1.13 -16.09
C THR A 10 -2.29 -0.45 -16.37
N TYR A 11 -2.38 0.82 -16.05
CA TYR A 11 -3.58 1.62 -16.27
C TYR A 11 -3.32 2.63 -17.39
N SER A 12 -4.22 2.66 -18.37
CA SER A 12 -4.14 3.62 -19.47
C SER A 12 -4.85 4.90 -19.08
N LYS A 13 -4.09 5.90 -18.68
CA LYS A 13 -4.60 7.19 -18.23
C LYS A 13 -4.91 8.06 -19.44
N LYS A 14 -6.14 8.57 -19.49
CA LYS A 14 -6.64 9.29 -20.68
C LYS A 14 -6.30 10.77 -20.68
N PHE A 15 -6.22 11.40 -19.51
CA PHE A 15 -6.09 12.86 -19.42
C PHE A 15 -4.92 13.23 -18.53
N GLY A 16 -4.11 14.20 -18.98
CA GLY A 16 -3.00 14.70 -18.19
C GLY A 16 -3.44 15.45 -16.94
N ALA A 17 -4.59 16.14 -17.01
CA ALA A 17 -5.09 16.95 -15.91
C ALA A 17 -5.87 16.17 -14.85
N SER A 18 -6.18 14.90 -15.10
CA SER A 18 -6.89 14.08 -14.11
C SER A 18 -5.95 13.55 -13.04
N GLY A 19 -6.50 13.28 -11.85
CA GLY A 19 -5.82 12.50 -10.83
C GLY A 19 -6.07 11.02 -11.02
N LEU A 20 -5.22 10.18 -10.46
CA LEU A 20 -5.47 8.75 -10.33
C LEU A 20 -5.86 8.43 -8.88
N ASN A 21 -7.10 8.00 -8.70
CA ASN A 21 -7.55 7.51 -7.42
C ASN A 21 -7.32 6.01 -7.37
N VAL A 22 -6.59 5.56 -6.37
CA VAL A 22 -6.29 4.15 -6.17
C VAL A 22 -6.83 3.70 -4.82
N LEU A 23 -7.38 2.50 -4.80
CA LEU A 23 -7.93 1.89 -3.61
C LEU A 23 -7.57 0.42 -3.60
N TRP A 24 -6.91 -0.02 -2.56
CA TRP A 24 -6.80 -1.44 -2.25
C TRP A 24 -7.50 -1.71 -0.93
N SER A 25 -8.35 -2.72 -0.93
CA SER A 25 -9.08 -3.14 0.25
C SER A 25 -8.99 -4.66 0.39
N GLY A 26 -8.69 -5.11 1.59
CA GLY A 26 -8.55 -6.51 1.89
C GLY A 26 -8.23 -6.71 3.34
N SER A 27 -7.48 -7.76 3.66
CA SER A 27 -6.98 -7.96 5.00
C SER A 27 -5.46 -8.04 4.99
N ALA A 28 -4.88 -7.64 6.10
CA ALA A 28 -3.46 -7.76 6.31
C ALA A 28 -3.21 -8.41 7.67
N GLN A 29 -2.27 -9.33 7.68
CA GLN A 29 -1.86 -10.05 8.88
C GLN A 29 -0.42 -9.70 9.18
N GLU A 30 -0.14 -9.36 10.42
CA GLU A 30 1.22 -9.17 10.90
C GLU A 30 1.58 -10.28 11.85
N MET A 31 2.80 -10.82 11.69
CA MET A 31 3.40 -11.58 12.75
C MET A 31 4.06 -10.61 13.72
N TYR A 32 3.77 -10.82 14.98
CA TYR A 32 4.22 -9.95 16.02
C TYR A 32 5.75 -9.94 16.14
N ALA A 33 6.35 -8.77 16.03
CA ALA A 33 7.74 -8.52 16.37
C ALA A 33 7.82 -7.22 17.16
N PRO A 34 8.57 -7.16 18.28
CA PRO A 34 8.70 -5.93 19.04
C PRO A 34 9.25 -4.80 18.18
N TYR A 35 8.63 -3.63 18.26
CA TYR A 35 9.08 -2.43 17.53
C TYR A 35 9.13 -2.58 16.01
N GLY A 36 8.34 -3.48 15.44
CA GLY A 36 8.22 -3.61 14.00
C GLY A 36 7.26 -2.59 13.42
N CYS A 37 7.51 -2.16 12.21
CA CYS A 37 6.61 -1.30 11.45
C CYS A 37 6.64 -1.69 9.98
N SER A 38 5.46 -2.00 9.44
CA SER A 38 5.30 -2.29 8.03
C SER A 38 4.40 -1.27 7.37
N ARG A 39 4.71 -0.93 6.14
CA ARG A 39 3.91 -0.01 5.35
C ARG A 39 3.47 -0.67 4.06
N TRP A 40 2.23 -0.44 3.69
CA TRP A 40 1.68 -0.79 2.38
C TRP A 40 1.51 0.51 1.63
N TYR A 41 2.04 0.59 0.41
CA TYR A 41 2.07 1.84 -0.31
C TYR A 41 1.95 1.63 -1.82
N PHE A 42 1.43 2.64 -2.50
CA PHE A 42 1.34 2.64 -3.96
C PHE A 42 2.53 3.35 -4.59
N THR A 43 2.96 2.80 -5.72
CA THR A 43 3.90 3.47 -6.61
C THR A 43 3.25 3.66 -7.99
N PHE A 44 3.67 4.70 -8.67
CA PHE A 44 3.24 5.05 -10.02
C PHE A 44 4.50 5.16 -10.87
N ASN A 45 4.67 4.27 -11.86
CA ASN A 45 5.91 4.16 -12.62
C ASN A 45 7.14 4.06 -11.72
N ASP A 46 7.05 3.18 -10.72
CA ASP A 46 8.11 2.88 -9.74
C ASP A 46 8.46 4.00 -8.77
N SER A 47 7.68 5.08 -8.71
CA SER A 47 7.88 6.16 -7.76
C SER A 47 6.64 6.39 -6.92
N GLU A 48 6.82 6.72 -5.64
CA GLU A 48 5.70 7.11 -4.80
C GLU A 48 5.13 8.45 -5.26
N CYS A 49 3.85 8.65 -4.96
CA CYS A 49 3.19 9.90 -5.32
C CYS A 49 3.83 11.08 -4.58
N SER A 50 4.10 12.15 -5.32
CA SER A 50 4.65 13.39 -4.75
C SER A 50 3.61 14.51 -4.66
N ASN A 51 2.48 14.37 -5.32
CA ASN A 51 1.43 15.39 -5.34
C ASN A 51 0.05 14.77 -5.12
N PRO A 52 -0.54 14.90 -3.93
CA PRO A 52 -0.06 15.68 -2.79
C PRO A 52 1.02 15.00 -1.95
N GLY A 53 1.20 13.71 -2.03
CA GLY A 53 2.19 12.99 -1.26
C GLY A 53 1.98 11.49 -1.31
N LYS A 54 2.73 10.79 -0.50
CA LYS A 54 2.71 9.32 -0.47
C LYS A 54 1.33 8.78 -0.14
N ILE A 55 0.95 7.70 -0.82
CA ILE A 55 -0.28 6.98 -0.55
C ILE A 55 0.10 5.69 0.16
N GLU A 56 -0.13 5.66 1.46
CA GLU A 56 0.31 4.54 2.29
C GLU A 56 -0.61 4.29 3.47
N SER A 57 -0.55 3.09 4.00
CA SER A 57 -1.10 2.72 5.30
C SER A 57 -0.06 1.94 6.07
N ILE A 58 0.01 2.19 7.36
CA ILE A 58 1.07 1.70 8.23
C ILE A 58 0.48 0.87 9.35
N LYS A 59 1.14 -0.24 9.65
CA LYS A 59 0.90 -1.00 10.88
C LYS A 59 2.16 -0.96 11.72
N LEU A 60 2.06 -0.32 12.87
CA LEU A 60 3.14 -0.19 13.84
C LEU A 60 2.85 -1.06 15.05
N ASN A 61 3.82 -1.86 15.42
CA ASN A 61 3.71 -2.71 16.58
C ASN A 61 4.76 -2.31 17.61
N ARG A 62 4.30 -1.92 18.82
CA ARG A 62 5.14 -1.54 19.94
C ARG A 62 4.91 -2.44 21.14
N TYR A 63 5.12 -3.69 20.96
CA TYR A 63 4.82 -4.64 22.03
C TYR A 63 6.08 -5.00 22.81
N TYR A 64 5.92 -5.23 24.11
CA TYR A 64 7.05 -5.44 25.02
C TYR A 64 7.34 -6.91 25.34
N GLU A 65 6.51 -7.82 24.91
CA GLU A 65 6.70 -9.25 25.21
C GLU A 65 7.40 -9.93 24.03
N SER A 66 8.68 -10.24 24.23
CA SER A 66 9.55 -10.75 23.17
C SER A 66 9.30 -12.21 22.79
N ASN A 67 8.52 -12.96 23.55
CA ASN A 67 8.37 -14.41 23.38
C ASN A 67 7.03 -14.87 22.81
N LYS A 68 6.17 -13.94 22.41
CA LYS A 68 4.86 -14.29 21.86
C LYS A 68 4.79 -13.96 20.39
N VAL A 69 4.47 -14.97 19.60
CA VAL A 69 4.10 -14.77 18.20
C VAL A 69 2.59 -14.59 18.17
N VAL A 70 2.13 -13.40 17.74
CA VAL A 70 0.72 -13.09 17.64
C VAL A 70 0.43 -12.67 16.21
N TYR A 71 -0.57 -13.31 15.60
CA TYR A 71 -1.03 -12.98 14.27
C TYR A 71 -2.31 -12.17 14.36
N TYR A 72 -2.26 -10.94 13.88
CA TYR A 72 -3.43 -10.08 13.75
C TYR A 72 -3.84 -10.00 12.30
N ASN A 73 -5.03 -10.54 12.00
CA ASN A 73 -5.63 -10.43 10.69
C ASN A 73 -6.79 -9.44 10.79
N SER A 74 -6.70 -8.31 10.11
CA SER A 74 -7.71 -7.27 10.21
C SER A 74 -8.02 -6.67 8.84
N PRO A 75 -9.22 -6.12 8.65
CA PRO A 75 -9.53 -5.35 7.46
C PRO A 75 -8.53 -4.20 7.32
N PHE A 76 -8.13 -3.94 6.08
CA PHE A 76 -7.07 -3.00 5.81
C PHE A 76 -7.29 -2.33 4.46
N THR A 77 -7.14 -1.02 4.42
CA THR A 77 -7.36 -0.23 3.21
C THR A 77 -6.20 0.72 2.97
N VAL A 78 -5.77 0.79 1.72
CA VAL A 78 -4.80 1.79 1.25
C VAL A 78 -5.49 2.57 0.14
N GLN A 79 -5.68 3.87 0.34
CA GLN A 79 -6.43 4.70 -0.60
C GLN A 79 -5.83 6.09 -0.70
N GLY A 80 -5.86 6.63 -1.90
CA GLY A 80 -5.50 8.02 -2.14
C GLY A 80 -5.60 8.40 -3.60
N THR A 81 -5.41 9.68 -3.88
CA THR A 81 -5.42 10.22 -5.24
C THR A 81 -4.08 10.88 -5.50
N CYS A 82 -3.46 10.53 -6.62
CA CYS A 82 -2.22 11.14 -7.05
C CYS A 82 -2.47 12.07 -8.23
N GLN A 83 -1.96 13.29 -8.13
CA GLN A 83 -2.05 14.32 -9.17
C GLN A 83 -0.72 14.40 -9.93
N GLY A 84 -0.76 15.03 -11.10
CA GLY A 84 0.45 15.34 -11.85
C GLY A 84 1.04 14.20 -12.66
N ILE A 85 0.30 13.10 -12.83
CA ILE A 85 0.73 11.99 -13.65
C ILE A 85 0.31 12.25 -15.10
N SER A 86 1.24 12.12 -16.04
CA SER A 86 0.97 12.32 -17.46
C SER A 86 0.00 11.28 -18.01
N ALA A 87 -0.74 11.63 -19.06
CA ALA A 87 -1.55 10.68 -19.80
C ALA A 87 -0.67 9.59 -20.42
N GLY A 88 -1.24 8.43 -20.63
CA GLY A 88 -0.56 7.26 -21.16
C GLY A 88 -0.58 6.11 -20.18
N ASP A 89 0.20 5.09 -20.45
CA ASP A 89 0.27 3.92 -19.61
C ASP A 89 1.01 4.22 -18.31
N VAL A 90 0.36 3.91 -17.19
CA VAL A 90 0.91 4.09 -15.86
C VAL A 90 0.97 2.74 -15.18
N THR A 91 2.15 2.35 -14.75
CA THR A 91 2.31 1.14 -13.95
C THR A 91 2.03 1.47 -12.50
N VAL A 92 0.90 0.95 -12.01
CA VAL A 92 0.47 1.13 -10.62
C VAL A 92 0.80 -0.14 -9.86
N ALA A 93 1.52 0.00 -8.77
CA ALA A 93 1.90 -1.15 -7.94
C ALA A 93 1.57 -0.89 -6.48
N LEU A 94 1.11 -1.95 -5.81
CA LEU A 94 1.00 -1.98 -4.35
C LEU A 94 2.20 -2.73 -3.81
N LYS A 95 2.92 -2.11 -2.91
CA LYS A 95 4.14 -2.64 -2.32
C LYS A 95 4.04 -2.66 -0.80
N VAL A 96 4.83 -3.52 -0.19
CA VAL A 96 4.97 -3.57 1.26
C VAL A 96 6.45 -3.49 1.63
N GLY A 97 6.75 -2.77 2.69
CA GLY A 97 8.11 -2.60 3.18
C GLY A 97 8.13 -2.16 4.63
N SER A 98 9.31 -1.85 5.12
CA SER A 98 9.49 -1.31 6.47
C SER A 98 9.29 0.20 6.48
N CYS A 99 8.82 0.71 7.61
CA CYS A 99 8.81 2.15 7.86
C CYS A 99 10.24 2.64 8.14
N ALA A 100 10.48 3.92 7.91
CA ALA A 100 11.77 4.51 8.23
C ALA A 100 12.12 4.30 9.71
N ASN A 101 13.35 3.88 10.00
CA ASN A 101 13.88 3.64 11.34
C ASN A 101 13.26 2.45 12.09
N TYR A 102 12.56 1.58 11.39
CA TYR A 102 11.99 0.36 11.97
C TYR A 102 12.38 -0.87 11.15
N SER A 103 12.42 -2.01 11.81
CA SER A 103 12.56 -3.29 11.10
C SER A 103 11.24 -3.69 10.48
N ALA A 104 11.29 -4.34 9.32
CA ALA A 104 10.11 -4.90 8.72
C ALA A 104 9.61 -6.07 9.58
N GLN A 105 8.30 -6.18 9.70
CA GLN A 105 7.65 -7.33 10.34
C GLN A 105 7.33 -8.38 9.28
N GLU A 106 7.17 -9.60 9.72
CA GLU A 106 6.59 -10.62 8.88
C GLU A 106 5.11 -10.31 8.67
N THR A 107 4.71 -10.21 7.41
CA THR A 107 3.34 -9.83 7.04
C THR A 107 2.77 -10.81 6.04
N LEU A 108 1.46 -10.99 6.09
CA LEU A 108 0.69 -11.72 5.10
C LEU A 108 -0.47 -10.86 4.64
N THR A 109 -0.48 -10.54 3.36
CA THR A 109 -1.52 -9.69 2.77
C THR A 109 -2.56 -10.56 2.10
N SER A 110 -3.83 -10.36 2.46
CA SER A 110 -4.98 -11.04 1.84
C SER A 110 -5.01 -12.56 2.04
N TRP A 111 -4.37 -13.05 3.07
CA TRP A 111 -4.36 -14.47 3.35
C TRP A 111 -5.76 -14.99 3.67
N GLY A 112 -6.26 -15.89 2.81
CA GLY A 112 -7.56 -16.51 3.00
C GLY A 112 -8.76 -15.60 2.79
N THR A 113 -8.59 -14.39 2.24
CA THR A 113 -9.69 -13.42 2.10
C THR A 113 -9.70 -12.80 0.70
N LYS A 114 -10.84 -12.22 0.33
CA LYS A 114 -10.96 -11.46 -0.91
C LYS A 114 -10.27 -10.11 -0.80
N THR A 115 -9.68 -9.69 -1.91
CA THR A 115 -9.13 -8.35 -2.06
C THR A 115 -9.78 -7.64 -3.22
N SER A 116 -9.78 -6.31 -3.15
CA SER A 116 -10.26 -5.45 -4.23
C SER A 116 -9.21 -4.39 -4.52
N LEU A 117 -8.89 -4.22 -5.80
CA LEU A 117 -8.06 -3.13 -6.27
C LEU A 117 -8.87 -2.33 -7.28
N MET A 118 -9.01 -1.04 -7.04
CA MET A 118 -9.73 -0.11 -7.90
C MET A 118 -8.84 1.03 -8.32
N ILE A 119 -8.89 1.38 -9.59
CA ILE A 119 -8.17 2.53 -10.15
C ILE A 119 -9.14 3.31 -11.00
N GLU A 120 -9.23 4.61 -10.78
CA GLU A 120 -10.08 5.49 -11.59
C GLU A 120 -9.44 6.86 -11.78
N GLU A 121 -9.75 7.49 -12.92
CA GLU A 121 -9.37 8.88 -13.14
C GLU A 121 -10.40 9.79 -12.51
N THR A 122 -9.93 10.83 -11.82
CA THR A 122 -10.80 11.81 -11.15
C THR A 122 -10.43 13.21 -11.59
N PHE A 123 -11.44 14.05 -11.71
CA PHE A 123 -11.26 15.46 -12.01
C PHE A 123 -11.67 16.27 -10.77
N HIS A 124 -10.79 17.17 -10.36
CA HIS A 124 -11.08 18.11 -9.30
C HIS A 124 -11.39 19.47 -9.92
N GLY A 125 -12.58 19.89 -9.70
CA GLY A 125 -12.99 21.23 -10.13
C GLY A 125 -12.42 22.31 -9.23
#